data_f3f05cbee717e7c1245fbbe78a3569e6
#
_entry.id   f3f05cbee717e7c1245fbbe78a3569e6
#
_cell.length_a   1.000
_cell.length_b   1.000
_cell.length_c   1.000
_cell.angle_alpha   90.00
_cell.angle_beta   90.00
_cell.angle_gamma   90.00
#
_symmetry.space_group_name_H-M   'P 1'
#
loop_
_entity.id
_entity.type
_entity.pdbx_description
1 polymer ?
#
loop_
_entity_poly.entity_id
_entity_poly.type
_entity_poly.pdbx_seq_one_letter_code
_entity_poly.pdbx_strand_id
1 'polypeptide(L)'
;MKNEMQGIQEMLGGKLVTGDHDSISLFGAAAQSDLNQISRKITDIVQKRFYNQENMIDEERVRAAIEQFEDSLRAYKSNRWRGFSQKKRQREYDTTLDTIELMSTSLKLRQVELLRETKIFERLIASLKVCEINLTECISTGEMLLQNQPTGKRDAEDIFWYSRLEKRISDLRISRSLAQQFRVEACLLQNSGIIICDQIRNILSNVLPIWRNQASLVIQKEIVSKGFGGGNSTDYQNVHDADESLQYELHRLYRLSEELNDRRKRINQIQNGKEEHP
;
A
#
# COMPACT_ATOMS: atom_id res chain seq x y z
N MET A 1 41.49 -17.53 6.55
CA MET A 1 41.44 -16.13 6.07
C MET A 1 41.62 -15.97 4.55
N LYS A 2 42.77 -16.40 3.90
CA LYS A 2 42.88 -16.25 2.43
C LYS A 2 41.86 -17.05 1.62
N ASN A 3 41.52 -18.27 2.01
CA ASN A 3 40.54 -19.10 1.31
C ASN A 3 39.06 -18.64 1.55
N GLU A 4 38.76 -18.09 2.71
CA GLU A 4 37.43 -17.51 3.00
C GLU A 4 37.19 -16.22 2.20
N MET A 5 38.20 -15.37 2.08
CA MET A 5 38.14 -14.17 1.23
C MET A 5 37.97 -14.51 -0.26
N GLN A 6 38.58 -15.59 -0.74
CA GLN A 6 38.40 -16.05 -2.12
C GLN A 6 36.96 -16.54 -2.39
N GLY A 7 36.37 -17.28 -1.48
CA GLY A 7 34.98 -17.75 -1.58
C GLY A 7 33.97 -16.59 -1.60
N ILE A 8 34.17 -15.58 -0.74
CA ILE A 8 33.31 -14.38 -0.69
C ILE A 8 33.44 -13.56 -1.96
N GLN A 9 34.65 -13.40 -2.52
CA GLN A 9 34.91 -12.67 -3.77
C GLN A 9 34.27 -13.35 -4.99
N GLU A 10 34.23 -14.67 -5.04
CA GLU A 10 33.55 -15.41 -6.13
C GLU A 10 32.03 -15.31 -6.04
N MET A 11 31.45 -15.29 -4.83
CA MET A 11 29.99 -15.09 -4.63
C MET A 11 29.52 -13.67 -4.97
N LEU A 12 30.36 -12.65 -4.82
CA LEU A 12 29.99 -11.24 -5.02
C LEU A 12 30.16 -10.73 -6.47
N GLY A 13 30.41 -11.62 -7.44
CA GLY A 13 30.36 -11.30 -8.87
C GLY A 13 31.56 -10.53 -9.43
N GLY A 14 32.68 -10.46 -8.72
CA GLY A 14 33.87 -9.85 -9.25
C GLY A 14 35.07 -9.96 -8.30
N LYS A 15 36.11 -10.67 -8.71
CA LYS A 15 37.39 -10.73 -7.99
C LYS A 15 38.11 -9.42 -8.19
N LEU A 16 38.26 -8.60 -7.14
CA LEU A 16 39.11 -7.43 -7.18
C LEU A 16 40.56 -7.88 -7.32
N VAL A 17 41.20 -7.50 -8.43
CA VAL A 17 42.62 -7.74 -8.71
C VAL A 17 43.33 -6.39 -8.66
N THR A 18 44.31 -6.26 -7.78
CA THR A 18 45.10 -5.02 -7.66
C THR A 18 45.79 -4.74 -8.99
N GLY A 19 45.67 -3.51 -9.50
CA GLY A 19 46.18 -3.09 -10.81
C GLY A 19 45.23 -3.36 -12.00
N ASP A 20 44.16 -4.15 -11.82
CA ASP A 20 43.19 -4.35 -12.85
C ASP A 20 42.00 -3.37 -12.70
N HIS A 21 41.93 -2.41 -13.61
CA HIS A 21 40.92 -1.35 -13.64
C HIS A 21 39.52 -1.85 -14.00
N ASP A 22 39.43 -2.94 -14.76
CA ASP A 22 38.11 -3.52 -15.16
C ASP A 22 37.47 -4.25 -14.00
N SER A 23 38.28 -4.87 -13.12
CA SER A 23 37.79 -5.53 -11.90
C SER A 23 37.06 -4.56 -10.95
N ILE A 24 37.47 -3.29 -10.89
CA ILE A 24 36.82 -2.25 -10.09
C ILE A 24 35.41 -1.96 -10.63
N SER A 25 35.27 -1.86 -11.95
CA SER A 25 33.97 -1.58 -12.58
C SER A 25 32.95 -2.68 -12.34
N LEU A 26 33.39 -3.93 -12.26
CA LEU A 26 32.56 -5.10 -11.99
C LEU A 26 32.31 -5.32 -10.49
N PHE A 27 33.12 -4.73 -9.62
CA PHE A 27 32.99 -4.90 -8.16
C PHE A 27 31.66 -4.39 -7.64
N GLY A 28 30.85 -5.29 -7.07
CA GLY A 28 29.50 -4.98 -6.58
C GLY A 28 28.44 -4.72 -7.66
N ALA A 29 28.77 -4.89 -8.95
CA ALA A 29 27.84 -4.64 -10.06
C ALA A 29 26.62 -5.56 -10.02
N ALA A 30 26.77 -6.81 -9.58
CA ALA A 30 25.67 -7.76 -9.41
C ALA A 30 24.66 -7.23 -8.39
N ALA A 31 25.13 -6.81 -7.21
CA ALA A 31 24.25 -6.28 -6.16
C ALA A 31 23.54 -4.97 -6.60
N GLN A 32 24.18 -4.10 -7.37
CA GLN A 32 23.54 -2.92 -7.96
C GLN A 32 22.50 -3.29 -9.03
N SER A 33 22.78 -4.31 -9.85
CA SER A 33 21.83 -4.82 -10.84
C SER A 33 20.58 -5.39 -10.17
N ASP A 34 20.75 -6.17 -9.08
CA ASP A 34 19.67 -6.70 -8.29
C ASP A 34 18.82 -5.57 -7.69
N LEU A 35 19.45 -4.54 -7.10
CA LEU A 35 18.74 -3.36 -6.60
C LEU A 35 17.89 -2.69 -7.69
N ASN A 36 18.49 -2.46 -8.88
CA ASN A 36 17.77 -1.85 -10.00
C ASN A 36 16.60 -2.70 -10.46
N GLN A 37 16.74 -4.02 -10.48
CA GLN A 37 15.64 -4.91 -10.84
C GLN A 37 14.52 -4.89 -9.80
N ILE A 38 14.86 -4.89 -8.51
CA ILE A 38 13.88 -4.87 -7.42
C ILE A 38 13.16 -3.51 -7.40
N SER A 39 13.87 -2.40 -7.51
CA SER A 39 13.29 -1.06 -7.53
C SER A 39 12.31 -0.87 -8.70
N ARG A 40 12.66 -1.35 -9.90
CA ARG A 40 11.74 -1.36 -11.06
C ARG A 40 10.48 -2.16 -10.78
N LYS A 41 10.58 -3.34 -10.18
CA LYS A 41 9.40 -4.14 -9.81
C LYS A 41 8.48 -3.42 -8.82
N ILE A 42 9.05 -2.73 -7.82
CA ILE A 42 8.29 -1.92 -6.88
C ILE A 42 7.55 -0.81 -7.62
N THR A 43 8.23 -0.07 -8.47
CA THR A 43 7.66 1.01 -9.25
C THR A 43 6.57 0.53 -10.20
N ASP A 44 6.78 -0.59 -10.89
CA ASP A 44 5.78 -1.18 -11.79
C ASP A 44 4.48 -1.53 -11.03
N ILE A 45 4.60 -2.06 -9.81
CA ILE A 45 3.44 -2.36 -8.96
C ILE A 45 2.73 -1.06 -8.58
N VAL A 46 3.50 -0.06 -8.18
CA VAL A 46 2.97 1.24 -7.78
C VAL A 46 2.27 1.94 -8.94
N GLN A 47 2.89 1.97 -10.14
CA GLN A 47 2.34 2.64 -11.32
C GLN A 47 1.10 1.96 -11.88
N LYS A 48 1.10 0.64 -12.03
CA LYS A 48 -0.08 -0.11 -12.51
C LYS A 48 -1.34 0.18 -11.72
N ARG A 49 -1.20 0.60 -10.47
CA ARG A 49 -2.32 0.90 -9.57
C ARG A 49 -2.84 2.32 -9.66
N PHE A 50 -2.02 3.29 -10.10
CA PHE A 50 -2.53 4.63 -10.38
C PHE A 50 -3.59 4.62 -11.49
N TYR A 51 -3.45 3.75 -12.50
CA TYR A 51 -4.41 3.63 -13.60
C TYR A 51 -5.70 2.88 -13.22
N ASN A 52 -5.70 2.08 -12.15
CA ASN A 52 -6.88 1.34 -11.71
C ASN A 52 -7.69 2.08 -10.63
N GLN A 53 -7.37 3.32 -10.33
CA GLN A 53 -8.07 4.13 -9.31
C GLN A 53 -9.49 4.53 -9.73
N GLU A 54 -9.83 4.48 -11.02
CA GLU A 54 -11.18 4.73 -11.53
C GLU A 54 -12.23 3.73 -11.00
N ASN A 55 -11.80 2.60 -10.42
CA ASN A 55 -12.66 1.60 -9.78
C ASN A 55 -12.72 1.76 -8.24
N MET A 56 -12.27 2.88 -7.69
CA MET A 56 -12.52 3.16 -6.28
C MET A 56 -14.02 3.31 -6.04
N ILE A 57 -14.43 2.79 -4.90
CA ILE A 57 -15.81 2.92 -4.41
C ILE A 57 -16.18 4.40 -4.52
N ASP A 58 -17.25 4.66 -5.26
CA ASP A 58 -17.84 5.99 -5.32
C ASP A 58 -18.50 6.26 -3.96
N GLU A 59 -17.70 6.79 -3.03
CA GLU A 59 -18.13 7.12 -1.67
C GLU A 59 -19.31 8.08 -1.70
N GLU A 60 -19.29 9.05 -2.63
CA GLU A 60 -20.36 10.03 -2.77
C GLU A 60 -21.67 9.35 -3.18
N ARG A 61 -21.59 8.39 -4.09
CA ARG A 61 -22.76 7.63 -4.54
C ARG A 61 -23.36 6.78 -3.42
N VAL A 62 -22.52 6.13 -2.60
CA VAL A 62 -22.99 5.34 -1.47
C VAL A 62 -23.58 6.25 -0.40
N ARG A 63 -22.92 7.36 -0.08
CA ARG A 63 -23.41 8.36 0.86
C ARG A 63 -24.75 8.92 0.41
N ALA A 64 -24.87 9.36 -0.84
CA ALA A 64 -26.12 9.88 -1.40
C ALA A 64 -27.26 8.86 -1.32
N ALA A 65 -26.99 7.58 -1.58
CA ALA A 65 -28.01 6.51 -1.45
C ALA A 65 -28.47 6.32 -0.01
N ILE A 66 -27.56 6.35 0.97
CA ILE A 66 -27.89 6.24 2.40
C ILE A 66 -28.68 7.46 2.86
N GLU A 67 -28.24 8.68 2.54
CA GLU A 67 -28.93 9.93 2.88
C GLU A 67 -30.34 9.96 2.29
N GLN A 68 -30.51 9.56 1.04
CA GLN A 68 -31.84 9.48 0.41
C GLN A 68 -32.76 8.48 1.12
N PHE A 69 -32.24 7.34 1.56
CA PHE A 69 -32.98 6.36 2.35
C PHE A 69 -33.36 6.94 3.73
N GLU A 70 -32.44 7.56 4.47
CA GLU A 70 -32.72 8.23 5.75
C GLU A 70 -33.80 9.33 5.61
N ASP A 71 -33.70 10.17 4.59
CA ASP A 71 -34.68 11.23 4.36
C ASP A 71 -36.08 10.67 4.11
N SER A 72 -36.17 9.54 3.41
CA SER A 72 -37.42 8.86 3.21
C SER A 72 -38.01 8.33 4.52
N LEU A 73 -37.19 7.85 5.45
CA LEU A 73 -37.58 7.41 6.79
C LEU A 73 -38.02 8.60 7.68
N ARG A 74 -37.24 9.72 7.64
CA ARG A 74 -37.55 10.96 8.40
C ARG A 74 -38.88 11.60 7.95
N ALA A 75 -39.12 11.66 6.63
CA ALA A 75 -40.32 12.21 6.06
C ALA A 75 -41.58 11.42 6.54
N TYR A 76 -41.49 10.13 6.76
CA TYR A 76 -42.52 9.31 7.32
C TYR A 76 -42.82 9.64 8.80
N LYS A 77 -41.80 9.81 9.63
CA LYS A 77 -41.95 10.13 11.07
C LYS A 77 -42.67 11.47 11.30
N SER A 78 -42.50 12.45 10.39
CA SER A 78 -43.05 13.79 10.54
C SER A 78 -44.55 13.89 10.25
N ASN A 79 -45.27 12.81 9.98
CA ASN A 79 -46.72 12.74 9.68
C ASN A 79 -47.23 13.69 8.55
N ARG A 80 -46.28 14.39 7.89
CA ARG A 80 -46.58 15.44 6.90
C ARG A 80 -47.02 14.86 5.55
N TRP A 81 -46.79 13.55 5.33
CA TRP A 81 -47.00 12.89 4.04
C TRP A 81 -47.71 11.53 4.16
N ARG A 82 -48.90 11.49 4.73
CA ARG A 82 -49.72 10.27 4.75
C ARG A 82 -50.04 9.68 3.36
N GLY A 83 -49.67 10.38 2.27
CA GLY A 83 -49.88 9.95 0.88
C GLY A 83 -48.68 9.36 0.16
N PHE A 84 -47.46 9.39 0.76
CA PHE A 84 -46.30 8.77 0.11
C PHE A 84 -46.39 7.26 0.22
N SER A 85 -46.53 6.61 -0.94
CA SER A 85 -46.83 5.20 -0.99
C SER A 85 -45.65 4.38 -0.46
N GLN A 86 -45.97 3.36 0.33
CA GLN A 86 -45.08 2.27 0.76
C GLN A 86 -44.20 1.76 -0.41
N LYS A 87 -44.75 1.75 -1.63
CA LYS A 87 -44.02 1.38 -2.85
C LYS A 87 -42.80 2.27 -3.13
N LYS A 88 -42.83 3.56 -2.77
CA LYS A 88 -41.72 4.47 -2.98
C LYS A 88 -40.59 4.14 -2.00
N ARG A 89 -40.87 3.97 -0.72
CA ARG A 89 -39.88 3.60 0.30
C ARG A 89 -39.26 2.24 0.05
N GLN A 90 -40.04 1.27 -0.36
CA GLN A 90 -39.50 -0.02 -0.75
C GLN A 90 -38.54 0.11 -1.93
N ARG A 91 -38.86 0.92 -2.94
CA ARG A 91 -37.94 1.18 -4.07
C ARG A 91 -36.66 1.86 -3.62
N GLU A 92 -36.75 2.86 -2.74
CA GLU A 92 -35.57 3.57 -2.23
C GLU A 92 -34.69 2.62 -1.42
N TYR A 93 -35.27 1.78 -0.56
CA TYR A 93 -34.55 0.72 0.14
C TYR A 93 -33.88 -0.25 -0.84
N ASP A 94 -34.62 -0.76 -1.82
CA ASP A 94 -34.08 -1.70 -2.82
C ASP A 94 -32.92 -1.06 -3.60
N THR A 95 -33.04 0.21 -4.02
CA THR A 95 -31.99 0.96 -4.72
C THR A 95 -30.75 1.14 -3.84
N THR A 96 -30.95 1.46 -2.56
CA THR A 96 -29.85 1.61 -1.60
C THR A 96 -29.17 0.27 -1.36
N LEU A 97 -29.94 -0.80 -1.22
CA LEU A 97 -29.42 -2.15 -1.06
C LEU A 97 -28.57 -2.58 -2.27
N ASP A 98 -29.07 -2.35 -3.50
CA ASP A 98 -28.33 -2.64 -4.74
C ASP A 98 -26.99 -1.86 -4.78
N THR A 99 -27.00 -0.58 -4.41
CA THR A 99 -25.81 0.26 -4.35
C THR A 99 -24.79 -0.28 -3.35
N ILE A 100 -25.25 -0.70 -2.16
CA ILE A 100 -24.41 -1.29 -1.11
C ILE A 100 -23.89 -2.67 -1.52
N GLU A 101 -24.65 -3.46 -2.28
CA GLU A 101 -24.17 -4.75 -2.80
C GLU A 101 -23.09 -4.59 -3.85
N LEU A 102 -23.21 -3.60 -4.74
CA LEU A 102 -22.16 -3.25 -5.68
C LEU A 102 -20.89 -2.80 -4.94
N MET A 103 -21.04 -1.94 -3.94
CA MET A 103 -19.93 -1.52 -3.08
C MET A 103 -19.29 -2.73 -2.38
N SER A 104 -20.08 -3.61 -1.78
CA SER A 104 -19.59 -4.83 -1.13
C SER A 104 -18.77 -5.70 -2.06
N THR A 105 -19.19 -5.84 -3.31
CA THR A 105 -18.47 -6.58 -4.35
C THR A 105 -17.15 -5.90 -4.70
N SER A 106 -17.14 -4.59 -4.88
CA SER A 106 -15.92 -3.80 -5.15
C SER A 106 -14.94 -3.90 -3.99
N LEU A 107 -15.42 -3.82 -2.74
CA LEU A 107 -14.60 -4.01 -1.54
C LEU A 107 -13.93 -5.40 -1.48
N LYS A 108 -14.67 -6.46 -1.78
CA LYS A 108 -14.12 -7.83 -1.83
C LYS A 108 -13.03 -7.96 -2.89
N LEU A 109 -13.23 -7.42 -4.08
CA LEU A 109 -12.23 -7.42 -5.13
C LEU A 109 -10.98 -6.65 -4.69
N ARG A 110 -11.18 -5.47 -4.11
CA ARG A 110 -10.07 -4.65 -3.59
C ARG A 110 -9.28 -5.36 -2.50
N GLN A 111 -9.96 -6.05 -1.59
CA GLN A 111 -9.32 -6.84 -0.54
C GLN A 111 -8.42 -7.94 -1.13
N VAL A 112 -8.92 -8.69 -2.11
CA VAL A 112 -8.15 -9.75 -2.77
C VAL A 112 -6.90 -9.18 -3.45
N GLU A 113 -7.03 -8.03 -4.10
CA GLU A 113 -5.91 -7.36 -4.75
C GLU A 113 -4.85 -6.92 -3.74
N LEU A 114 -5.25 -6.25 -2.66
CA LEU A 114 -4.34 -5.80 -1.61
C LEU A 114 -3.61 -6.97 -0.93
N LEU A 115 -4.30 -8.09 -0.69
CA LEU A 115 -3.68 -9.30 -0.16
C LEU A 115 -2.61 -9.88 -1.09
N ARG A 116 -2.83 -9.83 -2.40
CA ARG A 116 -1.81 -10.25 -3.39
C ARG A 116 -0.61 -9.31 -3.37
N GLU A 117 -0.84 -8.00 -3.33
CA GLU A 117 0.23 -7.00 -3.22
C GLU A 117 1.07 -7.20 -1.96
N THR A 118 0.41 -7.37 -0.82
CA THR A 118 1.08 -7.59 0.47
C THR A 118 2.08 -8.74 0.40
N LYS A 119 1.70 -9.86 -0.24
CA LYS A 119 2.59 -11.00 -0.46
C LYS A 119 3.75 -10.70 -1.42
N ILE A 120 3.52 -9.86 -2.44
CA ILE A 120 4.58 -9.45 -3.36
C ILE A 120 5.57 -8.54 -2.63
N PHE A 121 5.08 -7.55 -1.87
CA PHE A 121 5.94 -6.68 -1.05
C PHE A 121 6.76 -7.45 -0.03
N GLU A 122 6.19 -8.46 0.63
CA GLU A 122 6.93 -9.33 1.55
C GLU A 122 8.18 -9.95 0.89
N ARG A 123 8.03 -10.48 -0.33
CA ARG A 123 9.16 -11.04 -1.09
C ARG A 123 10.17 -9.98 -1.52
N LEU A 124 9.70 -8.81 -1.96
CA LEU A 124 10.58 -7.71 -2.39
C LEU A 124 11.37 -7.15 -1.20
N ILE A 125 10.75 -7.02 -0.03
CA ILE A 125 11.42 -6.61 1.22
C ILE A 125 12.52 -7.60 1.61
N ALA A 126 12.25 -8.90 1.51
CA ALA A 126 13.26 -9.93 1.75
C ALA A 126 14.42 -9.83 0.75
N SER A 127 14.13 -9.62 -0.54
CA SER A 127 15.16 -9.44 -1.57
C SER A 127 15.98 -8.18 -1.37
N LEU A 128 15.37 -7.06 -0.96
CA LEU A 128 16.09 -5.81 -0.62
C LEU A 128 17.03 -6.03 0.56
N LYS A 129 16.61 -6.78 1.59
CA LYS A 129 17.45 -7.10 2.73
C LYS A 129 18.70 -7.88 2.31
N VAL A 130 18.57 -8.86 1.44
CA VAL A 130 19.70 -9.61 0.88
C VAL A 130 20.62 -8.68 0.08
N CYS A 131 20.05 -7.80 -0.76
CA CYS A 131 20.80 -6.82 -1.52
C CYS A 131 21.59 -5.85 -0.60
N GLU A 132 21.00 -5.36 0.49
CA GLU A 132 21.67 -4.54 1.50
C GLU A 132 22.88 -5.26 2.12
N ILE A 133 22.74 -6.56 2.42
CA ILE A 133 23.82 -7.38 2.97
C ILE A 133 24.96 -7.50 1.95
N ASN A 134 24.65 -7.87 0.70
CA ASN A 134 25.63 -8.01 -0.35
C ASN A 134 26.40 -6.69 -0.61
N LEU A 135 25.67 -5.56 -0.66
CA LEU A 135 26.29 -4.23 -0.81
C LEU A 135 27.20 -3.90 0.39
N THR A 136 26.78 -4.25 1.62
CA THR A 136 27.59 -4.00 2.82
C THR A 136 28.86 -4.84 2.82
N GLU A 137 28.79 -6.10 2.39
CA GLU A 137 29.96 -6.97 2.25
C GLU A 137 30.94 -6.46 1.20
N CYS A 138 30.44 -5.99 0.03
CA CYS A 138 31.28 -5.35 -0.98
C CYS A 138 31.99 -4.10 -0.42
N ILE A 139 31.24 -3.20 0.25
CA ILE A 139 31.80 -1.99 0.85
C ILE A 139 32.91 -2.35 1.85
N SER A 140 32.63 -3.27 2.80
CA SER A 140 33.60 -3.67 3.81
C SER A 140 34.87 -4.30 3.19
N THR A 141 34.70 -5.12 2.15
CA THR A 141 35.83 -5.72 1.44
C THR A 141 36.68 -4.63 0.73
N GLY A 142 36.05 -3.68 0.06
CA GLY A 142 36.74 -2.56 -0.57
C GLY A 142 37.47 -1.68 0.43
N GLU A 143 36.86 -1.37 1.57
CA GLU A 143 37.44 -0.60 2.65
C GLU A 143 38.66 -1.29 3.26
N MET A 144 38.60 -2.61 3.48
CA MET A 144 39.76 -3.39 3.93
C MET A 144 40.92 -3.34 2.95
N LEU A 145 40.68 -3.36 1.63
CA LEU A 145 41.67 -3.22 0.62
C LEU A 145 42.30 -1.81 0.62
N LEU A 146 41.51 -0.76 0.83
CA LEU A 146 42.00 0.61 0.98
C LEU A 146 42.90 0.78 2.24
N GLN A 147 42.53 0.13 3.36
CA GLN A 147 43.28 0.19 4.61
C GLN A 147 44.62 -0.55 4.51
N ASN A 148 44.67 -1.65 3.76
CA ASN A 148 45.86 -2.50 3.59
C ASN A 148 46.74 -2.05 2.44
N GLN A 149 46.70 -0.77 2.05
CA GLN A 149 47.54 -0.22 0.99
C GLN A 149 49.00 -0.34 1.38
N PRO A 150 49.91 -0.74 0.45
CA PRO A 150 51.35 -0.75 0.69
C PRO A 150 51.88 0.65 0.98
N THR A 151 52.64 0.81 2.07
CA THR A 151 53.21 2.10 2.53
C THR A 151 54.48 2.53 1.79
N GLY A 152 54.90 1.81 0.72
CA GLY A 152 56.08 2.10 -0.08
C GLY A 152 55.88 3.14 -1.19
N LYS A 153 56.95 3.35 -2.01
CA LYS A 153 56.81 4.16 -3.24
C LYS A 153 55.74 3.54 -4.13
N ARG A 154 54.71 4.33 -4.43
CA ARG A 154 53.59 3.92 -5.32
C ARG A 154 53.86 4.46 -6.72
N ASP A 155 53.60 3.63 -7.69
CA ASP A 155 53.56 4.06 -9.08
C ASP A 155 52.28 4.87 -9.32
N ALA A 156 52.25 5.75 -10.31
CA ALA A 156 51.11 6.59 -10.63
C ALA A 156 49.87 5.74 -10.95
N GLU A 157 50.06 4.54 -11.46
CA GLU A 157 49.02 3.57 -11.81
C GLU A 157 48.33 2.99 -10.58
N ASP A 158 49.09 2.67 -9.53
CA ASP A 158 48.57 2.23 -8.25
C ASP A 158 47.68 3.32 -7.57
N ILE A 159 48.18 4.56 -7.57
CA ILE A 159 47.46 5.70 -7.00
C ILE A 159 46.12 5.88 -7.72
N PHE A 160 46.13 5.77 -9.03
CA PHE A 160 44.91 5.90 -9.84
C PHE A 160 43.93 4.74 -9.60
N TRP A 161 44.43 3.51 -9.44
CA TRP A 161 43.60 2.34 -9.12
C TRP A 161 42.88 2.50 -7.76
N TYR A 162 43.62 2.90 -6.72
CA TYR A 162 43.03 3.14 -5.39
C TYR A 162 42.00 4.28 -5.38
N SER A 163 42.26 5.36 -6.10
CA SER A 163 41.27 6.46 -6.24
C SER A 163 39.98 6.02 -6.92
N ARG A 164 40.07 5.16 -7.96
CA ARG A 164 38.92 4.58 -8.61
C ARG A 164 38.14 3.63 -7.66
N LEU A 165 38.87 2.83 -6.88
CA LEU A 165 38.24 1.95 -5.88
C LEU A 165 37.47 2.76 -4.82
N GLU A 166 38.06 3.85 -4.31
CA GLU A 166 37.41 4.74 -3.35
C GLU A 166 36.10 5.32 -3.91
N LYS A 167 36.16 5.81 -5.16
CA LYS A 167 34.93 6.28 -5.85
C LYS A 167 33.92 5.17 -5.99
N ARG A 168 34.35 3.96 -6.36
CA ARG A 168 33.44 2.80 -6.49
C ARG A 168 32.76 2.44 -5.16
N ILE A 169 33.52 2.47 -4.06
CA ILE A 169 32.94 2.25 -2.71
C ILE A 169 31.91 3.33 -2.36
N SER A 170 32.19 4.58 -2.71
CA SER A 170 31.21 5.67 -2.54
C SER A 170 29.92 5.42 -3.31
N ASP A 171 29.99 4.97 -4.56
CA ASP A 171 28.82 4.61 -5.38
C ASP A 171 28.05 3.44 -4.78
N LEU A 172 28.75 2.44 -4.20
CA LEU A 172 28.10 1.32 -3.50
C LEU A 172 27.41 1.75 -2.19
N ARG A 173 27.97 2.72 -1.47
CA ARG A 173 27.34 3.31 -0.27
C ARG A 173 26.02 4.03 -0.63
N ILE A 174 26.02 4.78 -1.74
CA ILE A 174 24.80 5.41 -2.27
C ILE A 174 23.75 4.33 -2.61
N SER A 175 24.18 3.27 -3.31
CA SER A 175 23.28 2.16 -3.67
C SER A 175 22.71 1.47 -2.44
N ARG A 176 23.52 1.28 -1.38
CA ARG A 176 23.05 0.72 -0.10
C ARG A 176 22.00 1.64 0.56
N SER A 177 22.23 2.94 0.57
CA SER A 177 21.25 3.91 1.12
C SER A 177 19.94 3.85 0.37
N LEU A 178 19.98 3.79 -0.97
CA LEU A 178 18.81 3.61 -1.81
C LEU A 178 18.06 2.29 -1.50
N ALA A 179 18.79 1.19 -1.34
CA ALA A 179 18.18 -0.10 -0.97
C ALA A 179 17.43 0.00 0.37
N GLN A 180 17.99 0.69 1.36
CA GLN A 180 17.37 0.94 2.66
C GLN A 180 16.10 1.78 2.52
N GLN A 181 16.12 2.85 1.73
CA GLN A 181 14.96 3.69 1.48
C GLN A 181 13.83 2.90 0.82
N PHE A 182 14.12 2.15 -0.25
CA PHE A 182 13.14 1.29 -0.91
C PHE A 182 12.57 0.23 0.03
N ARG A 183 13.38 -0.33 0.91
CA ARG A 183 12.90 -1.31 1.90
C ARG A 183 11.93 -0.69 2.90
N VAL A 184 12.24 0.49 3.43
CA VAL A 184 11.36 1.21 4.35
C VAL A 184 10.02 1.54 3.68
N GLU A 185 10.05 2.10 2.47
CA GLU A 185 8.83 2.43 1.73
C GLU A 185 8.01 1.20 1.37
N ALA A 186 8.64 0.09 0.98
CA ALA A 186 7.95 -1.17 0.72
C ALA A 186 7.27 -1.72 1.98
N CYS A 187 7.93 -1.63 3.16
CA CYS A 187 7.32 -2.00 4.45
C CYS A 187 6.11 -1.11 4.78
N LEU A 188 6.21 0.19 4.54
CA LEU A 188 5.10 1.11 4.79
C LEU A 188 3.90 0.82 3.87
N LEU A 189 4.14 0.52 2.59
CA LEU A 189 3.08 0.12 1.65
C LEU A 189 2.44 -1.21 2.05
N GLN A 190 3.23 -2.19 2.46
CA GLN A 190 2.73 -3.47 2.95
C GLN A 190 1.82 -3.29 4.16
N ASN A 191 2.26 -2.54 5.17
CA ASN A 191 1.49 -2.27 6.38
C ASN A 191 0.20 -1.51 6.10
N SER A 192 0.25 -0.49 5.24
CA SER A 192 -0.95 0.25 4.82
C SER A 192 -1.95 -0.67 4.11
N GLY A 193 -1.47 -1.57 3.25
CA GLY A 193 -2.30 -2.57 2.59
C GLY A 193 -3.00 -3.51 3.57
N ILE A 194 -2.31 -3.96 4.63
CA ILE A 194 -2.88 -4.81 5.68
C ILE A 194 -3.98 -4.06 6.44
N ILE A 195 -3.71 -2.82 6.86
CA ILE A 195 -4.68 -1.98 7.59
C ILE A 195 -5.95 -1.79 6.77
N ILE A 196 -5.82 -1.49 5.48
CA ILE A 196 -6.97 -1.34 4.57
C ILE A 196 -7.73 -2.66 4.43
N CYS A 197 -7.03 -3.80 4.31
CA CYS A 197 -7.69 -5.11 4.26
C CYS A 197 -8.50 -5.41 5.53
N ASP A 198 -7.98 -5.06 6.71
CA ASP A 198 -8.68 -5.26 7.97
C ASP A 198 -9.89 -4.33 8.09
N GLN A 199 -9.76 -3.08 7.62
CA GLN A 199 -10.87 -2.14 7.55
C GLN A 199 -11.99 -2.64 6.62
N ILE A 200 -11.63 -3.13 5.42
CA ILE A 200 -12.60 -3.72 4.49
C ILE A 200 -13.29 -4.93 5.15
N ARG A 201 -12.54 -5.79 5.83
CA ARG A 201 -13.11 -6.94 6.54
C ARG A 201 -14.10 -6.51 7.61
N ASN A 202 -13.77 -5.48 8.40
CA ASN A 202 -14.68 -4.94 9.40
C ASN A 202 -15.99 -4.45 8.77
N ILE A 203 -15.92 -3.68 7.70
CA ILE A 203 -17.10 -3.20 6.98
C ILE A 203 -17.96 -4.38 6.49
N LEU A 204 -17.34 -5.35 5.81
CA LEU A 204 -18.06 -6.47 5.20
C LEU A 204 -18.66 -7.45 6.22
N SER A 205 -17.96 -7.70 7.34
CA SER A 205 -18.37 -8.74 8.31
C SER A 205 -19.19 -8.22 9.47
N ASN A 206 -19.07 -6.94 9.81
CA ASN A 206 -19.73 -6.37 10.99
C ASN A 206 -20.69 -5.25 10.61
N VAL A 207 -20.21 -4.20 9.95
CA VAL A 207 -20.99 -2.97 9.77
C VAL A 207 -22.14 -3.17 8.78
N LEU A 208 -21.86 -3.73 7.61
CA LEU A 208 -22.90 -3.98 6.58
C LEU A 208 -23.99 -4.95 7.02
N PRO A 209 -23.72 -6.08 7.71
CA PRO A 209 -24.78 -6.94 8.22
C PRO A 209 -25.67 -6.27 9.27
N ILE A 210 -25.08 -5.44 10.15
CA ILE A 210 -25.84 -4.67 11.13
C ILE A 210 -26.77 -3.69 10.42
N TRP A 211 -26.23 -2.90 9.49
CA TRP A 211 -27.00 -1.95 8.71
C TRP A 211 -28.18 -2.64 7.98
N ARG A 212 -27.90 -3.71 7.24
CA ARG A 212 -28.93 -4.48 6.53
C ARG A 212 -30.04 -4.97 7.45
N ASN A 213 -29.65 -5.48 8.60
CA ASN A 213 -30.62 -5.99 9.59
C ASN A 213 -31.51 -4.87 10.12
N GLN A 214 -30.97 -3.74 10.52
CA GLN A 214 -31.70 -2.60 11.05
C GLN A 214 -32.65 -2.00 9.99
N ALA A 215 -32.14 -1.75 8.80
CA ALA A 215 -32.91 -1.23 7.68
C ALA A 215 -34.09 -2.18 7.29
N SER A 216 -33.80 -3.48 7.22
CA SER A 216 -34.81 -4.50 6.93
C SER A 216 -35.91 -4.56 7.99
N LEU A 217 -35.55 -4.48 9.28
CA LEU A 217 -36.52 -4.50 10.39
C LEU A 217 -37.48 -3.32 10.33
N VAL A 218 -36.99 -2.11 10.02
CA VAL A 218 -37.86 -0.94 9.87
C VAL A 218 -38.83 -1.12 8.71
N ILE A 219 -38.36 -1.54 7.55
CA ILE A 219 -39.23 -1.78 6.38
C ILE A 219 -40.28 -2.87 6.65
N GLN A 220 -39.89 -3.98 7.29
CA GLN A 220 -40.82 -5.06 7.64
C GLN A 220 -41.88 -4.60 8.64
N LYS A 221 -41.52 -3.87 9.70
CA LYS A 221 -42.45 -3.32 10.68
C LYS A 221 -43.46 -2.37 10.04
N GLU A 222 -43.01 -1.51 9.11
CA GLU A 222 -43.91 -0.64 8.35
C GLU A 222 -44.91 -1.41 7.48
N ILE A 223 -44.49 -2.55 6.89
CA ILE A 223 -45.38 -3.40 6.10
C ILE A 223 -46.46 -4.02 6.98
N VAL A 224 -46.10 -4.49 8.18
CA VAL A 224 -47.01 -5.17 9.10
C VAL A 224 -47.93 -4.17 9.82
N SER A 225 -47.45 -2.97 10.13
CA SER A 225 -48.19 -1.96 10.93
C SER A 225 -49.29 -1.23 10.17
N LYS A 226 -49.68 -1.67 8.98
CA LYS A 226 -50.81 -1.10 8.21
C LYS A 226 -52.14 -1.06 8.98
N GLY A 227 -52.25 -1.70 10.15
CA GLY A 227 -53.42 -1.70 11.00
C GLY A 227 -53.29 -0.93 12.32
N PHE A 228 -52.08 -0.67 12.80
CA PHE A 228 -51.84 -0.01 14.08
C PHE A 228 -50.63 0.95 13.94
N GLY A 229 -50.87 2.24 13.97
CA GLY A 229 -49.83 3.26 13.87
C GLY A 229 -48.80 3.13 14.97
N GLY A 230 -47.60 2.80 14.66
CA GLY A 230 -46.54 2.80 15.63
C GLY A 230 -45.29 2.04 15.26
N GLY A 231 -44.48 2.53 14.31
CA GLY A 231 -43.05 2.26 14.35
C GLY A 231 -42.49 2.89 15.62
N ASN A 232 -41.84 2.11 16.51
CA ASN A 232 -41.26 2.63 17.74
C ASN A 232 -40.14 3.61 17.38
N SER A 233 -40.05 4.76 18.06
CA SER A 233 -39.00 5.76 17.91
C SER A 233 -37.60 5.14 17.96
N THR A 234 -37.43 4.07 18.69
CA THR A 234 -36.20 3.29 18.87
C THR A 234 -35.71 2.61 17.57
N ASP A 235 -36.63 2.11 16.73
CA ASP A 235 -36.22 1.40 15.50
C ASP A 235 -35.60 2.36 14.46
N TYR A 236 -36.15 3.57 14.34
CA TYR A 236 -35.59 4.62 13.48
C TYR A 236 -34.26 5.12 14.00
N GLN A 237 -34.08 5.20 15.33
CA GLN A 237 -32.80 5.58 15.94
C GLN A 237 -31.73 4.53 15.64
N ASN A 238 -32.08 3.25 15.76
CA ASN A 238 -31.14 2.16 15.44
C ASN A 238 -30.70 2.15 13.98
N VAL A 239 -31.58 2.52 13.02
CA VAL A 239 -31.19 2.67 11.62
C VAL A 239 -30.25 3.85 11.45
N HIS A 240 -30.57 4.99 12.06
CA HIS A 240 -29.74 6.19 12.00
C HIS A 240 -28.34 5.91 12.57
N ASP A 241 -28.24 5.26 13.72
CA ASP A 241 -26.96 4.89 14.33
C ASP A 241 -26.14 3.92 13.43
N ALA A 242 -26.84 3.01 12.74
CA ALA A 242 -26.22 2.11 11.78
C ALA A 242 -25.74 2.83 10.51
N ASP A 243 -26.50 3.82 10.02
CA ASP A 243 -26.12 4.68 8.89
C ASP A 243 -24.88 5.51 9.23
N GLU A 244 -24.85 6.17 10.40
CA GLU A 244 -23.69 6.93 10.87
C GLU A 244 -22.45 6.02 10.99
N SER A 245 -22.60 4.83 11.53
CA SER A 245 -21.51 3.86 11.66
C SER A 245 -20.96 3.44 10.30
N LEU A 246 -21.84 3.17 9.32
CA LEU A 246 -21.42 2.78 7.97
C LEU A 246 -20.72 3.93 7.27
N GLN A 247 -21.25 5.15 7.33
CA GLN A 247 -20.63 6.34 6.73
C GLN A 247 -19.26 6.63 7.35
N TYR A 248 -19.14 6.54 8.69
CA TYR A 248 -17.88 6.74 9.39
C TYR A 248 -16.79 5.74 8.94
N GLU A 249 -17.12 4.45 8.86
CA GLU A 249 -16.16 3.42 8.50
C GLU A 249 -15.78 3.48 7.01
N LEU A 250 -16.70 3.88 6.13
CA LEU A 250 -16.41 4.14 4.72
C LEU A 250 -15.48 5.36 4.55
N HIS A 251 -15.75 6.46 5.27
CA HIS A 251 -14.89 7.62 5.25
C HIS A 251 -13.47 7.30 5.76
N ARG A 252 -13.37 6.53 6.83
CA ARG A 252 -12.09 6.04 7.35
C ARG A 252 -11.34 5.21 6.32
N LEU A 253 -12.03 4.30 5.62
CA LEU A 253 -11.45 3.49 4.56
C LEU A 253 -10.92 4.37 3.41
N TYR A 254 -11.69 5.38 3.02
CA TYR A 254 -11.30 6.33 1.99
C TYR A 254 -10.00 7.06 2.36
N ARG A 255 -9.91 7.64 3.55
CA ARG A 255 -8.70 8.30 4.05
C ARG A 255 -7.48 7.39 4.04
N LEU A 256 -7.61 6.15 4.51
CA LEU A 256 -6.52 5.16 4.47
C LEU A 256 -6.07 4.86 3.04
N SER A 257 -7.01 4.85 2.09
CA SER A 257 -6.70 4.64 0.68
C SER A 257 -5.97 5.83 0.06
N GLU A 258 -6.31 7.06 0.43
CA GLU A 258 -5.58 8.27 0.03
C GLU A 258 -4.15 8.26 0.58
N GLU A 259 -3.96 7.97 1.86
CA GLU A 259 -2.64 7.85 2.48
C GLU A 259 -1.76 6.80 1.77
N LEU A 260 -2.34 5.66 1.39
CA LEU A 260 -1.64 4.65 0.60
C LEU A 260 -1.21 5.18 -0.76
N ASN A 261 -2.07 5.95 -1.43
CA ASN A 261 -1.76 6.54 -2.73
C ASN A 261 -0.65 7.60 -2.63
N ASP A 262 -0.64 8.41 -1.59
CA ASP A 262 0.42 9.40 -1.37
C ASP A 262 1.78 8.73 -1.09
N ARG A 263 1.79 7.60 -0.36
CA ARG A 263 3.00 6.79 -0.20
C ARG A 263 3.50 6.23 -1.53
N ARG A 264 2.60 5.80 -2.42
CA ARG A 264 2.94 5.35 -3.77
C ARG A 264 3.58 6.46 -4.60
N LYS A 265 3.07 7.70 -4.51
CA LYS A 265 3.65 8.87 -5.21
C LYS A 265 5.09 9.12 -4.76
N ARG A 266 5.40 8.99 -3.46
CA ARG A 266 6.76 9.17 -2.92
C ARG A 266 7.76 8.17 -3.51
N ILE A 267 7.40 6.91 -3.66
CA ILE A 267 8.27 5.91 -4.29
C ILE A 267 8.64 6.32 -5.72
N ASN A 268 7.68 6.81 -6.49
CA ASN A 268 7.94 7.31 -7.84
C ASN A 268 8.88 8.53 -7.84
N GLN A 269 8.80 9.38 -6.82
CA GLN A 269 9.69 10.54 -6.66
C GLN A 269 11.13 10.10 -6.35
N ILE A 270 11.32 9.16 -5.43
CA ILE A 270 12.63 8.59 -5.09
C ILE A 270 13.31 8.01 -6.33
N GLN A 271 12.58 7.25 -7.15
CA GLN A 271 13.15 6.64 -8.35
C GLN A 271 13.52 7.67 -9.43
N ASN A 272 12.77 8.77 -9.53
CA ASN A 272 13.01 9.80 -10.53
C ASN A 272 14.06 10.84 -10.10
N GLY A 273 14.70 10.68 -8.94
CA GLY A 273 15.69 11.60 -8.40
C GLY A 273 15.16 13.00 -8.11
N LYS A 274 13.83 13.14 -7.95
CA LYS A 274 13.15 14.39 -7.62
C LYS A 274 12.92 14.50 -6.11
N GLU A 275 13.89 14.13 -5.28
CA GLU A 275 13.87 14.61 -3.91
C GLU A 275 14.29 16.08 -3.94
N GLU A 276 13.35 16.97 -3.89
CA GLU A 276 13.56 18.31 -3.41
C GLU A 276 14.03 18.17 -1.96
N HIS A 277 15.32 18.39 -1.73
CA HIS A 277 15.83 18.55 -0.37
C HIS A 277 15.08 19.71 0.29
N PRO A 278 14.48 19.53 1.48
CA PRO A 278 13.90 20.62 2.23
C PRO A 278 14.94 21.62 2.70
#